data_d911268f703d44a67502664269a442fb
#
_entry.id   d911268f703d44a67502664269a442fb
#
_cell.length_a   1.000
_cell.length_b   1.000
_cell.length_c   1.000
_cell.angle_alpha   90.00
_cell.angle_beta   90.00
_cell.angle_gamma   90.00
#
_symmetry.space_group_name_H-M   'P 1'
#
loop_
_entity.id
_entity.type
_entity.pdbx_description
1 polymer ?
#
loop_
_entity_poly.entity_id
_entity_poly.type
_entity_poly.pdbx_seq_one_letter_code
_entity_poly.pdbx_strand_id
1 'polypeptide(L)'
;MLSGWAVECARRLVVIVLLATIPAAPAAAGPRVAFNLITQHGTSFTERDIAGLPTALFFGFTFCPDICPSTLMELTTDLEALGADGDRIKVVFVSIDPDRDTQAHLKEYMTSFDQRIIAVSGSPESIAAIARAYGVKHRKVPSRSGYTFDHSSAVFLLDRDGDVSAILDAREPQDQRLAKLRGLIR
;
A
#
# COMPACT_ATOMS: atom_id res chain seq x y z
N MET A 1 5.24 61.24 68.72
CA MET A 1 5.54 62.03 67.52
C MET A 1 6.18 61.11 66.55
N LEU A 2 5.63 61.06 65.28
CA LEU A 2 6.22 60.52 64.07
C LEU A 2 6.24 58.98 63.98
N SER A 3 5.23 58.30 63.43
CA SER A 3 4.88 58.04 62.06
C SER A 3 6.01 57.36 61.24
N GLY A 4 5.96 56.02 61.11
CA GLY A 4 6.79 55.20 60.21
C GLY A 4 5.89 54.42 59.28
N TRP A 5 5.92 54.75 57.98
CA TRP A 5 5.15 54.14 56.92
C TRP A 5 5.77 52.83 56.53
N ALA A 6 5.01 51.75 56.64
CA ALA A 6 5.37 50.46 56.09
C ALA A 6 5.05 50.44 54.57
N VAL A 7 6.10 50.31 53.75
CA VAL A 7 5.98 50.11 52.32
C VAL A 7 5.86 48.62 52.07
N GLU A 8 4.64 48.19 51.79
CA GLU A 8 4.32 46.81 51.42
C GLU A 8 4.65 46.56 49.95
N CYS A 9 5.76 45.89 49.70
CA CYS A 9 6.24 45.57 48.39
C CYS A 9 5.53 44.28 47.86
N ALA A 10 4.38 44.43 47.21
CA ALA A 10 3.66 43.33 46.57
C ALA A 10 4.44 42.76 45.40
N ARG A 11 5.11 41.66 45.66
CA ARG A 11 5.86 40.86 44.67
C ARG A 11 4.85 40.10 43.78
N ARG A 12 4.44 40.69 42.66
CA ARG A 12 3.63 40.00 41.63
C ARG A 12 4.49 38.93 40.94
N LEU A 13 4.28 37.67 41.31
CA LEU A 13 4.80 36.52 40.59
C LEU A 13 4.08 36.43 39.23
N VAL A 14 4.77 36.80 38.14
CA VAL A 14 4.31 36.55 36.78
C VAL A 14 4.67 35.13 36.46
N VAL A 15 3.68 34.23 36.50
CA VAL A 15 3.83 32.85 36.02
C VAL A 15 3.74 32.89 34.50
N ILE A 16 4.88 32.82 33.81
CA ILE A 16 4.94 32.66 32.37
C ILE A 16 4.66 31.18 32.05
N VAL A 17 3.42 30.87 31.64
CA VAL A 17 3.08 29.56 31.09
C VAL A 17 3.66 29.47 29.69
N LEU A 18 4.80 28.80 29.54
CA LEU A 18 5.36 28.41 28.27
C LEU A 18 4.45 27.32 27.66
N LEU A 19 3.51 27.71 26.79
CA LEU A 19 2.80 26.79 25.92
C LEU A 19 3.79 26.20 24.91
N ALA A 20 4.31 25.01 25.21
CA ALA A 20 5.10 24.23 24.28
C ALA A 20 4.17 23.83 23.10
N THR A 21 4.29 24.51 21.97
CA THR A 21 3.67 24.08 20.71
C THR A 21 4.40 22.81 20.26
N ILE A 22 3.76 21.65 20.48
CA ILE A 22 4.21 20.37 19.91
C ILE A 22 3.99 20.51 18.41
N PRO A 23 5.05 20.45 17.56
CA PRO A 23 4.84 20.44 16.11
C PRO A 23 4.04 19.18 15.77
N ALA A 24 2.86 19.35 15.18
CA ALA A 24 2.11 18.25 14.60
C ALA A 24 3.02 17.59 13.54
N ALA A 25 3.35 16.30 13.71
CA ALA A 25 4.01 15.54 12.68
C ALA A 25 3.17 15.65 11.40
N PRO A 26 3.78 15.88 10.21
CA PRO A 26 3.03 15.86 8.97
C PRO A 26 2.32 14.50 8.89
N ALA A 27 1.00 14.53 8.72
CA ALA A 27 0.24 13.32 8.42
C ALA A 27 0.87 12.70 7.18
N ALA A 28 1.31 11.45 7.26
CA ALA A 28 1.82 10.74 6.10
C ALA A 28 0.74 10.83 5.00
N ALA A 29 1.08 11.44 3.87
CA ALA A 29 0.19 11.45 2.73
C ALA A 29 -0.01 9.98 2.34
N GLY A 30 -1.24 9.51 2.39
CA GLY A 30 -1.62 8.16 1.99
C GLY A 30 -2.19 8.18 0.57
N PRO A 31 -2.55 7.02 0.02
CA PRO A 31 -3.21 6.94 -1.27
C PRO A 31 -4.40 7.92 -1.31
N ARG A 32 -4.51 8.64 -2.43
CA ARG A 32 -5.48 9.75 -2.61
C ARG A 32 -6.94 9.29 -2.73
N VAL A 33 -7.19 7.99 -2.64
CA VAL A 33 -8.51 7.37 -2.79
C VAL A 33 -8.74 6.38 -1.66
N ALA A 34 -9.85 6.55 -0.95
CA ALA A 34 -10.33 5.59 0.02
C ALA A 34 -10.82 4.33 -0.70
N PHE A 35 -10.44 3.18 -0.22
CA PHE A 35 -10.95 1.87 -0.65
C PHE A 35 -11.13 0.96 0.58
N ASN A 36 -11.98 -0.04 0.43
CA ASN A 36 -12.17 -1.08 1.45
C ASN A 36 -12.21 -2.44 0.75
N LEU A 37 -11.14 -3.21 0.94
CA LEU A 37 -10.95 -4.54 0.38
C LEU A 37 -10.82 -5.55 1.52
N ILE A 38 -10.83 -6.83 1.18
CA ILE A 38 -10.66 -7.93 2.12
C ILE A 38 -9.43 -8.73 1.70
N THR A 39 -8.54 -9.03 2.65
CA THR A 39 -7.35 -9.86 2.39
C THR A 39 -7.73 -11.34 2.22
N GLN A 40 -6.81 -12.15 1.68
CA GLN A 40 -6.92 -13.62 1.65
C GLN A 40 -7.12 -14.23 3.06
N HIS A 41 -6.84 -13.50 4.13
CA HIS A 41 -7.02 -13.93 5.51
C HIS A 41 -8.36 -13.47 6.13
N GLY A 42 -9.20 -12.74 5.37
CA GLY A 42 -10.50 -12.25 5.81
C GLY A 42 -10.44 -10.97 6.64
N THR A 43 -9.31 -10.29 6.69
CA THR A 43 -9.19 -9.00 7.37
C THR A 43 -9.47 -7.84 6.41
N SER A 44 -9.99 -6.73 6.93
CA SER A 44 -10.16 -5.50 6.16
C SER A 44 -8.79 -4.96 5.72
N PHE A 45 -8.74 -4.42 4.51
CA PHE A 45 -7.55 -3.78 3.91
C PHE A 45 -7.98 -2.47 3.26
N THR A 46 -7.38 -1.37 3.72
CA THR A 46 -7.75 0.00 3.35
C THR A 46 -6.53 0.78 2.90
N GLU A 47 -6.73 2.01 2.43
CA GLU A 47 -5.64 2.95 2.13
C GLU A 47 -4.67 3.17 3.30
N ARG A 48 -5.13 2.97 4.54
CA ARG A 48 -4.31 3.13 5.75
C ARG A 48 -3.26 2.03 5.89
N ASP A 49 -3.51 0.86 5.32
CA ASP A 49 -2.61 -0.30 5.41
C ASP A 49 -1.38 -0.16 4.51
N ILE A 50 -1.41 0.80 3.58
CA ILE A 50 -0.28 1.15 2.69
C ILE A 50 0.22 2.60 2.90
N ALA A 51 -0.47 3.39 3.71
CA ALA A 51 -0.08 4.78 3.99
C ALA A 51 1.29 4.84 4.67
N GLY A 52 2.20 5.66 4.15
CA GLY A 52 3.55 5.83 4.69
C GLY A 52 4.50 4.65 4.44
N LEU A 53 4.08 3.65 3.67
CA LEU A 53 4.86 2.45 3.36
C LEU A 53 5.22 2.37 1.88
N PRO A 54 6.49 2.07 1.55
CA PRO A 54 6.85 1.67 0.20
C PRO A 54 6.00 0.47 -0.21
N THR A 55 5.30 0.56 -1.35
CA THR A 55 4.33 -0.47 -1.74
C THR A 55 4.53 -0.88 -3.19
N ALA A 56 4.56 -2.20 -3.46
CA ALA A 56 4.46 -2.78 -4.80
C ALA A 56 3.02 -3.25 -5.00
N LEU A 57 2.29 -2.63 -5.91
CA LEU A 57 0.88 -2.87 -6.17
C LEU A 57 0.69 -3.51 -7.54
N PHE A 58 0.12 -4.71 -7.58
CA PHE A 58 -0.12 -5.48 -8.79
C PHE A 58 -1.61 -5.83 -8.94
N PHE A 59 -2.19 -5.54 -10.11
CA PHE A 59 -3.57 -5.88 -10.42
C PHE A 59 -3.63 -7.09 -11.34
N GLY A 60 -4.48 -8.06 -11.00
CA GLY A 60 -4.60 -9.29 -11.77
C GLY A 60 -5.78 -10.14 -11.31
N PHE A 61 -5.79 -11.41 -11.67
CA PHE A 61 -6.81 -12.38 -11.25
C PHE A 61 -6.24 -13.80 -11.31
N THR A 62 -6.76 -14.71 -10.47
CA THR A 62 -6.18 -16.06 -10.32
C THR A 62 -6.38 -16.95 -11.54
N PHE A 63 -7.43 -16.71 -12.33
CA PHE A 63 -7.73 -17.44 -13.56
C PHE A 63 -6.96 -16.91 -14.80
N CYS A 64 -5.97 -16.04 -14.59
CA CYS A 64 -5.04 -15.63 -15.64
C CYS A 64 -4.08 -16.79 -15.94
N PRO A 65 -3.98 -17.24 -17.22
CA PRO A 65 -3.23 -18.48 -17.50
C PRO A 65 -1.71 -18.30 -17.53
N ASP A 66 -1.19 -17.08 -17.53
CA ASP A 66 0.22 -16.84 -17.80
C ASP A 66 0.80 -15.68 -16.98
N ILE A 67 0.45 -14.43 -17.33
CA ILE A 67 1.18 -13.25 -16.82
C ILE A 67 1.03 -13.05 -15.32
N CYS A 68 -0.14 -13.33 -14.71
CA CYS A 68 -0.34 -13.09 -13.29
C CYS A 68 0.47 -14.05 -12.40
N PRO A 69 0.44 -15.40 -12.60
CA PRO A 69 1.28 -16.29 -11.83
C PRO A 69 2.78 -16.04 -12.08
N SER A 70 3.19 -15.70 -13.30
CA SER A 70 4.58 -15.36 -13.62
C SER A 70 5.04 -14.12 -12.85
N THR A 71 4.26 -13.04 -12.84
CA THR A 71 4.58 -11.82 -12.10
C THR A 71 4.64 -12.06 -10.59
N LEU A 72 3.72 -12.84 -10.02
CA LEU A 72 3.76 -13.19 -8.59
C LEU A 72 4.98 -14.04 -8.24
N MET A 73 5.40 -14.94 -9.14
CA MET A 73 6.64 -15.73 -8.95
C MET A 73 7.88 -14.83 -9.02
N GLU A 74 7.91 -13.87 -9.95
CA GLU A 74 9.00 -12.89 -10.04
C GLU A 74 9.08 -12.02 -8.77
N LEU A 75 7.95 -11.53 -8.25
CA LEU A 75 7.91 -10.81 -6.98
C LEU A 75 8.37 -11.68 -5.80
N THR A 76 8.04 -12.98 -5.81
CA THR A 76 8.53 -13.95 -4.82
C THR A 76 10.04 -14.03 -4.85
N THR A 77 10.65 -14.25 -6.02
CA THR A 77 12.10 -14.34 -6.16
C THR A 77 12.81 -13.01 -5.86
N ASP A 78 12.17 -11.89 -6.17
CA ASP A 78 12.70 -10.55 -5.84
C ASP A 78 12.69 -10.31 -4.32
N LEU A 79 11.61 -10.69 -3.62
CA LEU A 79 11.54 -10.59 -2.15
C LEU A 79 12.57 -11.50 -1.47
N GLU A 80 12.79 -12.72 -1.98
CA GLU A 80 13.85 -13.60 -1.51
C GLU A 80 15.24 -12.99 -1.68
N ALA A 81 15.53 -12.42 -2.85
CA ALA A 81 16.81 -11.78 -3.17
C ALA A 81 17.05 -10.47 -2.38
N LEU A 82 16.01 -9.79 -1.93
CA LEU A 82 16.08 -8.62 -1.06
C LEU A 82 16.34 -9.01 0.40
N GLY A 83 15.98 -10.21 0.82
CA GLY A 83 16.10 -10.67 2.21
C GLY A 83 15.32 -9.74 3.17
N ALA A 84 15.98 -9.24 4.20
CA ALA A 84 15.37 -8.35 5.20
C ALA A 84 14.91 -6.98 4.62
N ASP A 85 15.51 -6.51 3.53
CA ASP A 85 15.05 -5.30 2.85
C ASP A 85 13.66 -5.51 2.22
N GLY A 86 13.32 -6.74 1.82
CA GLY A 86 12.00 -7.10 1.32
C GLY A 86 10.88 -6.89 2.35
N ASP A 87 11.16 -7.00 3.65
CA ASP A 87 10.19 -6.79 4.73
C ASP A 87 9.79 -5.30 4.88
N ARG A 88 10.54 -4.40 4.26
CA ARG A 88 10.28 -2.96 4.25
C ARG A 88 9.33 -2.54 3.12
N ILE A 89 8.97 -3.45 2.22
CA ILE A 89 8.08 -3.21 1.09
C ILE A 89 6.77 -3.96 1.33
N LYS A 90 5.66 -3.27 1.27
CA LYS A 90 4.34 -3.90 1.24
C LYS A 90 4.08 -4.39 -0.19
N VAL A 91 3.89 -5.68 -0.38
CA VAL A 91 3.53 -6.24 -1.71
C VAL A 91 2.07 -6.64 -1.71
N VAL A 92 1.28 -6.08 -2.62
CA VAL A 92 -0.17 -6.24 -2.67
C VAL A 92 -0.62 -6.70 -4.05
N PHE A 93 -1.27 -7.85 -4.11
CA PHE A 93 -1.98 -8.36 -5.27
C PHE A 93 -3.46 -8.01 -5.16
N VAL A 94 -3.96 -7.15 -6.03
CA VAL A 94 -5.38 -6.74 -6.08
C VAL A 94 -6.09 -7.56 -7.13
N SER A 95 -6.97 -8.46 -6.71
CA SER A 95 -7.82 -9.18 -7.66
C SER A 95 -8.86 -8.24 -8.27
N ILE A 96 -8.97 -8.29 -9.60
CA ILE A 96 -9.99 -7.58 -10.39
C ILE A 96 -11.19 -8.47 -10.73
N ASP A 97 -11.24 -9.70 -10.21
CA ASP A 97 -12.28 -10.69 -10.49
C ASP A 97 -12.96 -11.20 -9.20
N PRO A 98 -13.72 -10.37 -8.51
CA PRO A 98 -14.34 -10.75 -7.25
C PRO A 98 -15.36 -11.91 -7.39
N ASP A 99 -15.87 -12.18 -8.58
CA ASP A 99 -16.82 -13.25 -8.84
C ASP A 99 -16.19 -14.64 -8.66
N ARG A 100 -14.92 -14.81 -9.07
CA ARG A 100 -14.20 -16.09 -9.01
C ARG A 100 -13.14 -16.11 -7.91
N ASP A 101 -12.51 -14.97 -7.63
CA ASP A 101 -11.43 -14.85 -6.65
C ASP A 101 -12.02 -14.59 -5.25
N THR A 102 -12.76 -15.60 -4.75
CA THR A 102 -13.24 -15.58 -3.37
C THR A 102 -12.09 -15.56 -2.37
N GLN A 103 -12.34 -15.14 -1.14
CA GLN A 103 -11.33 -15.17 -0.07
C GLN A 103 -10.67 -16.55 0.08
N ALA A 104 -11.47 -17.63 0.08
CA ALA A 104 -10.94 -18.99 0.19
C ALA A 104 -10.05 -19.38 -0.99
N HIS A 105 -10.46 -19.01 -2.22
CA HIS A 105 -9.69 -19.27 -3.42
C HIS A 105 -8.38 -18.46 -3.45
N LEU A 106 -8.42 -17.17 -3.10
CA LEU A 106 -7.22 -16.35 -2.96
C LEU A 106 -6.25 -16.93 -1.91
N LYS A 107 -6.77 -17.36 -0.77
CA LYS A 107 -5.94 -17.97 0.27
C LYS A 107 -5.21 -19.22 -0.22
N GLU A 108 -5.90 -20.09 -0.95
CA GLU A 108 -5.31 -21.30 -1.54
C GLU A 108 -4.28 -20.94 -2.62
N TYR A 109 -4.65 -20.07 -3.55
CA TYR A 109 -3.78 -19.64 -4.66
C TYR A 109 -2.47 -19.02 -4.16
N MET A 110 -2.54 -18.19 -3.12
CA MET A 110 -1.37 -17.52 -2.55
C MET A 110 -0.41 -18.44 -1.79
N THR A 111 -0.78 -19.70 -1.53
CA THR A 111 0.16 -20.67 -0.91
C THR A 111 1.36 -20.99 -1.79
N SER A 112 1.28 -20.73 -3.10
CA SER A 112 2.34 -20.97 -4.07
C SER A 112 3.38 -19.84 -4.16
N PHE A 113 3.19 -18.73 -3.42
CA PHE A 113 4.02 -17.53 -3.50
C PHE A 113 4.56 -17.12 -2.13
N ASP A 114 5.46 -16.13 -2.10
CA ASP A 114 5.99 -15.59 -0.85
C ASP A 114 4.87 -15.08 0.05
N GLN A 115 4.87 -15.50 1.31
CA GLN A 115 3.81 -15.17 2.28
C GLN A 115 3.75 -13.69 2.67
N ARG A 116 4.76 -12.89 2.30
CA ARG A 116 4.75 -11.43 2.42
C ARG A 116 3.84 -10.75 1.39
N ILE A 117 3.45 -11.46 0.33
CA ILE A 117 2.51 -10.94 -0.68
C ILE A 117 1.08 -11.06 -0.13
N ILE A 118 0.42 -9.93 0.02
CA ILE A 118 -0.97 -9.85 0.48
C ILE A 118 -1.88 -9.79 -0.73
N ALA A 119 -2.76 -10.79 -0.89
CA ALA A 119 -3.81 -10.74 -1.90
C ALA A 119 -5.08 -10.13 -1.32
N VAL A 120 -5.70 -9.24 -2.07
CA VAL A 120 -6.92 -8.54 -1.68
C VAL A 120 -7.97 -8.59 -2.80
N SER A 121 -9.24 -8.62 -2.41
CA SER A 121 -10.39 -8.48 -3.29
C SER A 121 -11.50 -7.71 -2.57
N GLY A 122 -12.60 -7.40 -3.23
CA GLY A 122 -13.70 -6.65 -2.61
C GLY A 122 -14.87 -6.45 -3.54
N SER A 123 -15.74 -5.48 -3.24
CA SER A 123 -16.83 -5.15 -4.15
C SER A 123 -16.29 -4.60 -5.47
N PRO A 124 -17.03 -4.79 -6.60
CA PRO A 124 -16.66 -4.21 -7.89
C PRO A 124 -16.39 -2.70 -7.81
N GLU A 125 -17.13 -1.98 -6.96
CA GLU A 125 -16.98 -0.53 -6.75
C GLU A 125 -15.65 -0.19 -6.07
N SER A 126 -15.27 -0.95 -5.03
CA SER A 126 -14.00 -0.77 -4.32
C SER A 126 -12.80 -1.08 -5.23
N ILE A 127 -12.90 -2.18 -6.00
CA ILE A 127 -11.87 -2.54 -6.99
C ILE A 127 -11.76 -1.47 -8.07
N ALA A 128 -12.89 -0.98 -8.60
CA ALA A 128 -12.89 0.11 -9.58
C ALA A 128 -12.33 1.42 -9.01
N ALA A 129 -12.53 1.70 -7.72
CA ALA A 129 -11.98 2.89 -7.07
C ALA A 129 -10.46 2.85 -7.02
N ILE A 130 -9.87 1.77 -6.52
CA ILE A 130 -8.41 1.62 -6.44
C ILE A 130 -7.79 1.53 -7.84
N ALA A 131 -8.40 0.82 -8.77
CA ALA A 131 -7.92 0.72 -10.16
C ALA A 131 -7.85 2.10 -10.83
N ARG A 132 -8.90 2.92 -10.67
CA ARG A 132 -8.92 4.30 -11.20
C ARG A 132 -7.85 5.19 -10.58
N ALA A 133 -7.61 5.05 -9.26
CA ALA A 133 -6.61 5.85 -8.55
C ALA A 133 -5.21 5.69 -9.17
N TYR A 134 -4.89 4.50 -9.62
CA TYR A 134 -3.59 4.17 -10.24
C TYR A 134 -3.64 4.07 -11.76
N GLY A 135 -4.72 4.53 -12.41
CA GLY A 135 -4.86 4.54 -13.87
C GLY A 135 -4.93 3.16 -14.51
N VAL A 136 -5.26 2.12 -13.73
CA VAL A 136 -5.38 0.74 -14.20
C VAL A 136 -6.68 0.56 -14.95
N LYS A 137 -6.56 0.16 -16.21
CA LYS A 137 -7.71 -0.20 -17.06
C LYS A 137 -7.91 -1.71 -16.98
N HIS A 138 -9.13 -2.16 -16.78
CA HIS A 138 -9.51 -3.56 -16.85
C HIS A 138 -10.90 -3.70 -17.50
N ARG A 139 -11.06 -4.76 -18.25
CA ARG A 139 -12.30 -5.04 -18.98
C ARG A 139 -12.53 -6.54 -19.08
N LYS A 140 -13.70 -6.98 -18.63
CA LYS A 140 -14.15 -8.37 -18.78
C LYS A 140 -14.45 -8.66 -20.24
N VAL A 141 -13.85 -9.71 -20.79
CA VAL A 141 -14.01 -10.12 -22.19
C VAL A 141 -14.37 -11.61 -22.30
N PRO A 142 -15.24 -12.01 -23.24
CA PRO A 142 -15.57 -13.41 -23.44
C PRO A 142 -14.33 -14.24 -23.79
N SER A 143 -14.30 -15.50 -23.31
CA SER A 143 -13.28 -16.48 -23.65
C SER A 143 -13.92 -17.85 -23.87
N ARG A 144 -13.14 -18.84 -24.36
CA ARG A 144 -13.64 -20.21 -24.55
C ARG A 144 -14.10 -20.90 -23.29
N SER A 145 -13.52 -20.52 -22.13
CA SER A 145 -13.84 -21.04 -20.80
C SER A 145 -14.77 -20.13 -19.96
N GLY A 146 -15.49 -19.22 -20.62
CA GLY A 146 -16.40 -18.27 -19.99
C GLY A 146 -15.95 -16.83 -20.20
N TYR A 147 -15.04 -16.32 -19.39
CA TYR A 147 -14.49 -14.97 -19.57
C TYR A 147 -13.05 -14.85 -19.04
N THR A 148 -12.38 -13.83 -19.51
CA THR A 148 -11.08 -13.36 -19.03
C THR A 148 -11.11 -11.84 -18.87
N PHE A 149 -9.98 -11.25 -18.43
CA PHE A 149 -9.83 -9.81 -18.37
C PHE A 149 -8.69 -9.34 -19.28
N ASP A 150 -8.99 -8.29 -20.01
CA ASP A 150 -7.99 -7.43 -20.63
C ASP A 150 -7.62 -6.35 -19.63
N HIS A 151 -6.37 -6.30 -19.14
CA HIS A 151 -5.94 -5.39 -18.10
C HIS A 151 -4.44 -5.05 -18.20
N SER A 152 -4.04 -3.98 -17.52
CA SER A 152 -2.64 -3.62 -17.35
C SER A 152 -1.94 -4.63 -16.41
N SER A 153 -0.82 -5.20 -16.85
CA SER A 153 -0.03 -6.20 -16.10
C SER A 153 1.18 -5.62 -15.37
N ALA A 154 1.30 -4.31 -15.30
CA ALA A 154 2.40 -3.62 -14.63
C ALA A 154 2.30 -3.72 -13.09
N VAL A 155 3.45 -3.81 -12.41
CA VAL A 155 3.55 -3.63 -10.97
C VAL A 155 3.90 -2.17 -10.68
N PHE A 156 3.04 -1.48 -9.96
CA PHE A 156 3.23 -0.08 -9.59
C PHE A 156 4.03 0.00 -8.29
N LEU A 157 5.14 0.71 -8.31
CA LEU A 157 5.92 1.00 -7.10
C LEU A 157 5.49 2.35 -6.54
N LEU A 158 4.87 2.31 -5.37
CA LEU A 158 4.37 3.49 -4.67
C LEU A 158 5.36 3.89 -3.60
N ASP A 159 5.71 5.17 -3.57
CA ASP A 159 6.47 5.74 -2.48
C ASP A 159 5.64 5.89 -1.20
N ARG A 160 6.24 6.48 -0.16
CA ARG A 160 5.57 6.67 1.14
C ARG A 160 4.39 7.65 1.09
N ASP A 161 4.34 8.51 0.07
CA ASP A 161 3.25 9.45 -0.16
C ASP A 161 2.11 8.82 -0.98
N GLY A 162 2.30 7.56 -1.44
CA GLY A 162 1.34 6.81 -2.25
C GLY A 162 1.36 7.19 -3.73
N ASP A 163 2.35 7.99 -4.15
CA ASP A 163 2.55 8.36 -5.55
C ASP A 163 3.36 7.27 -6.28
N VAL A 164 3.03 7.05 -7.57
CA VAL A 164 3.76 6.09 -8.39
C VAL A 164 5.15 6.63 -8.70
N SER A 165 6.18 6.05 -8.08
CA SER A 165 7.58 6.41 -8.27
C SER A 165 8.26 5.63 -9.40
N ALA A 166 7.82 4.40 -9.66
CA ALA A 166 8.32 3.56 -10.74
C ALA A 166 7.31 2.46 -11.11
N ILE A 167 7.60 1.77 -12.21
CA ILE A 167 6.83 0.61 -12.67
C ILE A 167 7.82 -0.53 -12.92
N LEU A 168 7.45 -1.76 -12.49
CA LEU A 168 8.12 -2.98 -12.94
C LEU A 168 7.33 -3.57 -14.12
N ASP A 169 8.04 -3.83 -15.20
CA ASP A 169 7.52 -4.62 -16.33
C ASP A 169 7.87 -6.10 -16.11
N ALA A 170 6.95 -7.00 -16.38
CA ALA A 170 7.14 -8.45 -16.26
C ALA A 170 8.29 -9.00 -17.16
N ARG A 171 8.80 -8.21 -18.10
CA ARG A 171 9.93 -8.58 -18.97
C ARG A 171 11.26 -7.96 -18.57
N GLU A 172 11.27 -7.18 -17.50
CA GLU A 172 12.51 -6.60 -16.98
C GLU A 172 13.42 -7.66 -16.37
N PRO A 173 14.74 -7.61 -16.62
CA PRO A 173 15.70 -8.44 -15.89
C PRO A 173 15.63 -8.22 -14.38
N GLN A 174 15.87 -9.28 -13.60
CA GLN A 174 15.75 -9.25 -12.14
C GLN A 174 16.64 -8.17 -11.50
N ASP A 175 17.85 -7.97 -12.00
CA ASP A 175 18.77 -6.95 -11.48
C ASP A 175 18.19 -5.54 -11.59
N GLN A 176 17.47 -5.23 -12.65
CA GLN A 176 16.77 -3.95 -12.84
C GLN A 176 15.57 -3.82 -11.90
N ARG A 177 14.77 -4.90 -11.75
CA ARG A 177 13.65 -4.92 -10.79
C ARG A 177 14.16 -4.70 -9.36
N LEU A 178 15.23 -5.41 -8.95
CA LEU A 178 15.85 -5.25 -7.64
C LEU A 178 16.42 -3.84 -7.42
N ALA A 179 17.00 -3.21 -8.46
CA ALA A 179 17.48 -1.84 -8.36
C ALA A 179 16.34 -0.86 -8.06
N LYS A 180 15.18 -1.00 -8.74
CA LYS A 180 13.98 -0.21 -8.51
C LYS A 180 13.39 -0.43 -7.10
N LEU A 181 13.28 -1.70 -6.66
CA LEU A 181 12.78 -2.05 -5.33
C LEU A 181 13.68 -1.50 -4.22
N ARG A 182 15.02 -1.59 -4.37
CA ARG A 182 15.96 -0.96 -3.43
C ARG A 182 15.87 0.57 -3.45
N GLY A 183 15.58 1.16 -4.61
CA GLY A 183 15.33 2.60 -4.74
C GLY A 183 14.12 3.05 -3.93
N LEU A 184 13.08 2.22 -3.87
CA LEU A 184 11.82 2.51 -3.20
C LEU A 184 11.95 2.60 -1.66
N ILE A 185 12.90 1.88 -1.07
CA ILE A 185 13.09 1.79 0.39
C ILE A 185 14.16 2.74 0.96
N ARG A 186 14.79 3.55 0.09
CA ARG A 186 15.77 4.58 0.50
C ARG A 186 15.05 5.84 0.94
#